data_2bb4ba76d89e4ee5edb8581f2affe1b6
#
_entry.id   2bb4ba76d89e4ee5edb8581f2affe1b6
#
_cell.length_a   1.000
_cell.length_b   1.000
_cell.length_c   1.000
_cell.angle_alpha   90.00
_cell.angle_beta   90.00
_cell.angle_gamma   90.00
#
_symmetry.space_group_name_H-M   'P 1'
#
loop_
_entity.id
_entity.type
_entity.pdbx_description
1 polymer ?
#
loop_
_entity_poly.entity_id
_entity_poly.type
_entity_poly.pdbx_seq_one_letter_code
_entity_poly.pdbx_strand_id
1 'polypeptide(L)'
;NKHFCVLGRILLKKLEPHTLQEFYNYKFREEGLSPKTLRNYHMALHKCLQQAVKEHLLVYNPCDVVTLPSGEKPEISVFTNDQQRALVQASYRHRYGVFIRLDLCTGLRMGELLALKWEDIDFSTAQLHVRRTINRLAKYEAHDGENKTEIVFGTPKTKNSRRTIPLTRTM
;
A
#
# COMPACT_ATOMS: atom_id res chain seq x y z
N ASN A 1 13.92 -10.28 8.63
CA ASN A 1 13.17 -9.03 8.82
C ASN A 1 13.66 -8.36 10.10
N LYS A 2 14.46 -7.29 9.97
CA LYS A 2 15.15 -6.62 11.11
C LYS A 2 14.20 -6.22 12.25
N HIS A 3 12.94 -5.95 11.94
CA HIS A 3 11.98 -5.42 12.90
C HIS A 3 11.50 -6.43 13.96
N PHE A 4 11.54 -7.72 13.66
CA PHE A 4 11.08 -8.78 14.57
C PHE A 4 12.23 -9.59 15.20
N CYS A 5 13.49 -9.20 14.97
CA CYS A 5 14.65 -9.95 15.49
C CYS A 5 14.64 -10.11 17.01
N VAL A 6 14.10 -9.15 17.74
CA VAL A 6 14.02 -9.20 19.22
C VAL A 6 13.03 -10.29 19.64
N LEU A 7 11.84 -10.30 19.03
CA LEU A 7 10.80 -11.30 19.35
C LEU A 7 11.19 -12.71 18.88
N GLY A 8 11.89 -12.83 17.74
CA GLY A 8 12.30 -14.12 17.17
C GLY A 8 13.31 -14.90 18.01
N ARG A 9 13.90 -14.29 19.04
CA ARG A 9 14.80 -14.96 20.00
C ARG A 9 14.09 -15.52 21.22
N ILE A 10 12.81 -15.20 21.38
CA ILE A 10 11.98 -15.63 22.51
C ILE A 10 11.31 -16.95 22.14
N LEU A 11 11.42 -17.94 23.00
CA LEU A 11 10.71 -19.19 22.84
C LEU A 11 9.20 -18.93 22.80
N LEU A 12 8.49 -19.55 21.87
CA LEU A 12 7.06 -19.33 21.65
C LEU A 12 6.24 -19.49 22.96
N LYS A 13 6.56 -20.51 23.75
CA LYS A 13 5.92 -20.77 25.05
C LYS A 13 6.19 -19.69 26.12
N LYS A 14 7.19 -18.84 25.92
CA LYS A 14 7.57 -17.73 26.84
C LYS A 14 7.15 -16.36 26.29
N LEU A 15 6.48 -16.32 25.17
CA LEU A 15 6.01 -15.09 24.56
C LEU A 15 4.73 -14.63 25.27
N GLU A 16 4.90 -13.67 26.19
CA GLU A 16 3.83 -13.10 27.01
C GLU A 16 3.27 -11.81 26.39
N PRO A 17 2.01 -11.44 26.72
CA PRO A 17 1.42 -10.18 26.27
C PRO A 17 2.25 -8.94 26.65
N HIS A 18 2.85 -8.94 27.82
CA HIS A 18 3.70 -7.84 28.29
C HIS A 18 4.89 -7.60 27.34
N THR A 19 5.56 -8.65 26.91
CA THR A 19 6.67 -8.58 25.96
C THR A 19 6.26 -7.97 24.63
N LEU A 20 5.06 -8.33 24.14
CA LEU A 20 4.51 -7.73 22.93
C LEU A 20 4.15 -6.26 23.13
N GLN A 21 3.60 -5.90 24.30
CA GLN A 21 3.27 -4.52 24.63
C GLN A 21 4.52 -3.65 24.68
N GLU A 22 5.58 -4.12 25.33
CA GLU A 22 6.88 -3.43 25.36
C GLU A 22 7.46 -3.26 23.97
N PHE A 23 7.39 -4.31 23.13
CA PHE A 23 7.83 -4.25 21.74
C PHE A 23 7.10 -3.14 20.96
N TYR A 24 5.76 -3.05 21.05
CA TYR A 24 5.01 -1.99 20.35
C TYR A 24 5.30 -0.61 20.91
N ASN A 25 5.41 -0.47 22.23
CA ASN A 25 5.74 0.79 22.88
C ASN A 25 7.13 1.27 22.44
N TYR A 26 8.13 0.39 22.42
CA TYR A 26 9.47 0.70 21.93
C TYR A 26 9.47 1.14 20.46
N LYS A 27 8.79 0.38 19.58
CA LYS A 27 8.67 0.71 18.16
C LYS A 27 7.99 2.05 17.91
N PHE A 28 7.04 2.41 18.78
CA PHE A 28 6.34 3.68 18.69
C PHE A 28 7.19 4.85 19.17
N ARG A 29 7.80 4.72 20.38
CA ARG A 29 8.49 5.81 21.05
C ARG A 29 9.91 6.03 20.55
N GLU A 30 10.68 4.95 20.40
CA GLU A 30 12.11 5.02 20.06
C GLU A 30 12.36 4.98 18.56
N GLU A 31 11.62 4.15 17.81
CA GLU A 31 11.79 4.06 16.37
C GLU A 31 10.82 4.98 15.57
N GLY A 32 9.90 5.67 16.25
CA GLY A 32 8.99 6.63 15.64
C GLY A 32 8.01 6.02 14.61
N LEU A 33 7.69 4.72 14.75
CA LEU A 33 6.80 4.06 13.78
C LEU A 33 5.36 4.55 13.94
N SER A 34 4.71 4.77 12.80
CA SER A 34 3.32 5.22 12.80
C SER A 34 2.37 4.17 13.40
N PRO A 35 1.25 4.58 14.04
CA PRO A 35 0.22 3.66 14.53
C PRO A 35 -0.30 2.71 13.46
N LYS A 36 -0.35 3.17 12.20
CA LYS A 36 -0.74 2.34 11.06
C LYS A 36 0.27 1.21 10.79
N THR A 37 1.58 1.52 10.86
CA THR A 37 2.64 0.52 10.70
C THR A 37 2.59 -0.51 11.83
N LEU A 38 2.40 -0.05 13.07
CA LEU A 38 2.26 -0.93 14.23
C LEU A 38 1.04 -1.85 14.12
N ARG A 39 -0.07 -1.33 13.61
CA ARG A 39 -1.26 -2.16 13.35
C ARG A 39 -0.98 -3.25 12.31
N ASN A 40 -0.22 -2.94 11.26
CA ASN A 40 0.18 -3.96 10.27
C ASN A 40 1.10 -5.03 10.90
N TYR A 41 2.02 -4.64 11.78
CA TYR A 41 2.87 -5.59 12.51
C TYR A 41 2.03 -6.47 13.43
N HIS A 42 1.11 -5.86 14.18
CA HIS A 42 0.20 -6.58 15.05
C HIS A 42 -0.66 -7.59 14.26
N MET A 43 -1.25 -7.18 13.15
CA MET A 43 -2.04 -8.09 12.30
C MET A 43 -1.22 -9.30 11.82
N ALA A 44 0.02 -9.09 11.41
CA ALA A 44 0.90 -10.18 10.98
C ALA A 44 1.25 -11.13 12.13
N LEU A 45 1.63 -10.59 13.30
CA LEU A 45 1.93 -11.36 14.50
C LEU A 45 0.70 -12.10 15.02
N HIS A 46 -0.43 -11.40 15.12
CA HIS A 46 -1.69 -12.00 15.56
C HIS A 46 -2.06 -13.20 14.71
N LYS A 47 -1.96 -13.06 13.38
CA LYS A 47 -2.29 -14.14 12.44
C LYS A 47 -1.34 -15.34 12.60
N CYS A 48 -0.05 -15.08 12.79
CA CYS A 48 0.96 -16.12 13.02
C CYS A 48 0.70 -16.86 14.35
N LEU A 49 0.49 -16.12 15.45
CA LEU A 49 0.25 -16.69 16.76
C LEU A 49 -1.12 -17.38 16.85
N GLN A 50 -2.11 -16.89 16.12
CA GLN A 50 -3.40 -17.58 16.00
C GLN A 50 -3.26 -18.95 15.31
N GLN A 51 -2.35 -19.08 14.34
CA GLN A 51 -2.03 -20.38 13.76
C GLN A 51 -1.37 -21.30 14.78
N ALA A 52 -0.46 -20.79 15.60
CA ALA A 52 0.17 -21.56 16.67
C ALA A 52 -0.86 -22.07 17.73
N VAL A 53 -1.90 -21.28 18.01
CA VAL A 53 -3.01 -21.72 18.87
C VAL A 53 -3.79 -22.87 18.23
N LYS A 54 -4.10 -22.77 16.92
CA LYS A 54 -4.78 -23.85 16.17
C LYS A 54 -3.98 -25.15 16.12
N GLU A 55 -2.66 -25.04 16.09
CA GLU A 55 -1.74 -26.17 16.10
C GLU A 55 -1.43 -26.68 17.51
N HIS A 56 -2.11 -26.15 18.55
CA HIS A 56 -1.91 -26.50 19.94
C HIS A 56 -0.48 -26.23 20.48
N LEU A 57 0.26 -25.34 19.83
CA LEU A 57 1.58 -24.87 20.30
C LEU A 57 1.45 -23.79 21.38
N LEU A 58 0.32 -23.08 21.39
CA LEU A 58 -0.07 -22.09 22.38
C LEU A 58 -1.49 -22.38 22.89
N VAL A 59 -1.75 -22.04 24.15
CA VAL A 59 -3.07 -22.15 24.77
C VAL A 59 -3.99 -21.00 24.32
N TYR A 60 -3.45 -19.80 24.18
CA TYR A 60 -4.15 -18.59 23.77
C TYR A 60 -3.22 -17.68 22.96
N ASN A 61 -3.81 -16.72 22.24
CA ASN A 61 -3.04 -15.77 21.47
C ASN A 61 -2.66 -14.55 22.32
N PRO A 62 -1.37 -14.35 22.64
CA PRO A 62 -0.95 -13.23 23.48
C PRO A 62 -1.18 -11.84 22.85
N CYS A 63 -1.46 -11.76 21.54
CA CYS A 63 -1.82 -10.51 20.88
C CYS A 63 -3.22 -10.01 21.25
N ASP A 64 -4.14 -10.88 21.72
CA ASP A 64 -5.54 -10.52 21.94
C ASP A 64 -5.74 -9.45 23.03
N VAL A 65 -4.84 -9.40 24.00
CA VAL A 65 -4.92 -8.47 25.15
C VAL A 65 -3.99 -7.26 25.03
N VAL A 66 -3.26 -7.15 23.91
CA VAL A 66 -2.30 -6.05 23.70
C VAL A 66 -3.01 -4.81 23.17
N THR A 67 -2.71 -3.65 23.73
CA THR A 67 -3.22 -2.35 23.27
C THR A 67 -2.18 -1.65 22.41
N LEU A 68 -2.54 -1.36 21.16
CA LEU A 68 -1.66 -0.63 20.26
C LEU A 68 -1.63 0.86 20.58
N PRO A 69 -0.44 1.50 20.52
CA PRO A 69 -0.34 2.95 20.60
C PRO A 69 -1.23 3.60 19.54
N SER A 70 -1.98 4.61 19.96
CA SER A 70 -2.79 5.45 19.08
C SER A 70 -2.07 6.78 18.83
N GLY A 71 -2.35 7.41 17.71
CA GLY A 71 -1.88 8.74 17.38
C GLY A 71 -2.94 9.50 16.61
N GLU A 72 -2.79 10.79 16.51
CA GLU A 72 -3.66 11.61 15.69
C GLU A 72 -3.60 11.17 14.23
N LYS A 73 -4.77 11.11 13.62
CA LYS A 73 -4.84 10.87 12.17
C LYS A 73 -4.37 12.13 11.46
N PRO A 74 -3.39 12.03 10.54
CA PRO A 74 -3.01 13.19 9.76
C PRO A 74 -4.22 13.70 8.99
N GLU A 75 -4.43 15.01 9.04
CA GLU A 75 -5.46 15.67 8.26
C GLU A 75 -5.16 15.49 6.78
N ILE A 76 -6.15 15.02 6.02
CA ILE A 76 -6.00 14.85 4.57
C ILE A 76 -6.19 16.24 3.94
N SER A 77 -5.09 16.82 3.48
CA SER A 77 -5.13 18.04 2.68
C SER A 77 -5.49 17.70 1.22
N VAL A 78 -6.53 18.32 0.70
CA VAL A 78 -6.91 18.26 -0.71
C VAL A 78 -6.57 19.57 -1.40
N PHE A 79 -6.29 19.52 -2.70
CA PHE A 79 -6.05 20.74 -3.46
C PHE A 79 -7.27 21.65 -3.50
N THR A 80 -7.06 22.94 -3.27
CA THR A 80 -8.07 23.96 -3.59
C THR A 80 -8.22 24.08 -5.11
N ASN A 81 -9.31 24.68 -5.57
CA ASN A 81 -9.55 24.88 -7.01
C ASN A 81 -8.42 25.67 -7.66
N ASP A 82 -7.84 26.67 -6.97
CA ASP A 82 -6.75 27.47 -7.51
C ASP A 82 -5.44 26.69 -7.58
N GLN A 83 -5.15 25.86 -6.57
CA GLN A 83 -4.01 24.96 -6.59
C GLN A 83 -4.13 23.92 -7.72
N GLN A 84 -5.33 23.37 -7.94
CA GLN A 84 -5.59 22.44 -9.03
C GLN A 84 -5.38 23.12 -10.39
N ARG A 85 -5.89 24.33 -10.60
CA ARG A 85 -5.66 25.11 -11.82
C ARG A 85 -4.18 25.40 -12.05
N ALA A 86 -3.45 25.82 -11.01
CA ALA A 86 -2.02 26.07 -11.08
C ALA A 86 -1.25 24.79 -11.46
N LEU A 87 -1.60 23.65 -10.86
CA LEU A 87 -1.00 22.34 -11.19
C LEU A 87 -1.23 21.96 -12.65
N VAL A 88 -2.46 22.11 -13.16
CA VAL A 88 -2.78 21.88 -14.56
C VAL A 88 -1.96 22.77 -15.49
N GLN A 89 -1.87 24.08 -15.21
CA GLN A 89 -1.07 25.01 -16.00
C GLN A 89 0.42 24.65 -16.00
N ALA A 90 0.99 24.33 -14.84
CA ALA A 90 2.38 23.91 -14.74
C ALA A 90 2.65 22.61 -15.50
N SER A 91 1.67 21.69 -15.53
CA SER A 91 1.80 20.39 -16.18
C SER A 91 2.02 20.48 -17.71
N TYR A 92 1.57 21.54 -18.38
CA TYR A 92 1.77 21.70 -19.83
C TYR A 92 3.25 21.82 -20.22
N ARG A 93 4.10 22.27 -19.30
CA ARG A 93 5.55 22.42 -19.52
C ARG A 93 6.37 21.25 -18.97
N HIS A 94 5.72 20.26 -18.36
CA HIS A 94 6.41 19.15 -17.73
C HIS A 94 6.34 17.89 -18.59
N ARG A 95 7.47 17.15 -18.68
CA ARG A 95 7.56 15.90 -19.48
C ARG A 95 6.50 14.86 -19.14
N TYR A 96 6.04 14.82 -17.90
CA TYR A 96 4.98 13.93 -17.43
C TYR A 96 3.61 14.62 -17.30
N GLY A 97 3.45 15.80 -17.87
CA GLY A 97 2.25 16.59 -17.72
C GLY A 97 0.98 15.91 -18.22
N VAL A 98 1.08 15.10 -19.27
CA VAL A 98 -0.05 14.31 -19.76
C VAL A 98 -0.54 13.34 -18.69
N PHE A 99 0.36 12.65 -17.99
CA PHE A 99 -0.01 11.74 -16.91
C PHE A 99 -0.69 12.48 -15.76
N ILE A 100 -0.18 13.63 -15.36
CA ILE A 100 -0.76 14.46 -14.29
C ILE A 100 -2.20 14.87 -14.65
N ARG A 101 -2.42 15.37 -15.88
CA ARG A 101 -3.75 15.78 -16.32
C ARG A 101 -4.70 14.59 -16.43
N LEU A 102 -4.24 13.49 -17.00
CA LEU A 102 -5.05 12.27 -17.13
C LEU A 102 -5.45 11.73 -15.73
N ASP A 103 -4.53 11.74 -14.77
CA ASP A 103 -4.80 11.32 -13.39
C ASP A 103 -5.85 12.22 -12.72
N LEU A 104 -5.68 13.53 -12.82
CA LEU A 104 -6.64 14.52 -12.28
C LEU A 104 -8.04 14.37 -12.88
N CYS A 105 -8.13 14.03 -14.15
CA CYS A 105 -9.40 13.91 -14.84
C CYS A 105 -10.09 12.55 -14.65
N THR A 106 -9.32 11.48 -14.43
CA THR A 106 -9.85 10.11 -14.40
C THR A 106 -9.86 9.47 -13.03
N GLY A 107 -9.03 9.98 -12.08
CA GLY A 107 -8.85 9.36 -10.77
C GLY A 107 -8.32 7.93 -10.84
N LEU A 108 -7.49 7.62 -11.84
CA LEU A 108 -6.85 6.32 -11.97
C LEU A 108 -5.85 6.10 -10.84
N ARG A 109 -5.73 4.86 -10.38
CA ARG A 109 -4.60 4.53 -9.51
C ARG A 109 -3.30 4.57 -10.31
N MET A 110 -2.17 4.94 -9.68
CA MET A 110 -0.87 5.02 -10.35
C MET A 110 -0.54 3.77 -11.18
N GLY A 111 -0.80 2.57 -10.63
CA GLY A 111 -0.57 1.32 -11.36
C GLY A 111 -1.49 1.11 -12.56
N GLU A 112 -2.72 1.61 -12.52
CA GLU A 112 -3.68 1.59 -13.63
C GLU A 112 -3.24 2.59 -14.71
N LEU A 113 -2.89 3.81 -14.31
CA LEU A 113 -2.42 4.87 -15.20
C LEU A 113 -1.17 4.44 -15.99
N LEU A 114 -0.17 3.87 -15.31
CA LEU A 114 1.06 3.39 -15.95
C LEU A 114 0.86 2.15 -16.81
N ALA A 115 -0.24 1.41 -16.63
CA ALA A 115 -0.57 0.21 -17.40
C ALA A 115 -1.43 0.50 -18.65
N LEU A 116 -1.85 1.75 -18.86
CA LEU A 116 -2.70 2.12 -20.00
C LEU A 116 -1.97 1.89 -21.32
N LYS A 117 -2.76 1.44 -22.28
CA LYS A 117 -2.38 1.31 -23.69
C LYS A 117 -3.37 2.07 -24.55
N TRP A 118 -2.98 2.40 -25.77
CA TRP A 118 -3.86 3.06 -26.73
C TRP A 118 -5.13 2.26 -27.05
N GLU A 119 -5.05 0.93 -27.01
CA GLU A 119 -6.20 0.01 -27.18
C GLU A 119 -7.25 0.10 -26.05
N ASP A 120 -6.92 0.76 -24.94
CA ASP A 120 -7.84 0.97 -23.82
C ASP A 120 -8.68 2.25 -24.00
N ILE A 121 -8.38 3.06 -25.02
CA ILE A 121 -9.08 4.31 -25.29
C ILE A 121 -9.92 4.11 -26.56
N ASP A 122 -11.22 4.21 -26.41
CA ASP A 122 -12.14 4.27 -27.52
C ASP A 122 -12.50 5.74 -27.81
N PHE A 123 -11.89 6.28 -28.85
CA PHE A 123 -12.13 7.66 -29.28
C PHE A 123 -13.50 7.86 -29.92
N SER A 124 -14.13 6.80 -30.45
CA SER A 124 -15.44 6.88 -31.09
C SER A 124 -16.57 7.05 -30.09
N THR A 125 -16.44 6.36 -28.94
CA THR A 125 -17.40 6.44 -27.83
C THR A 125 -16.93 7.36 -26.70
N ALA A 126 -15.74 7.96 -26.83
CA ALA A 126 -15.07 8.78 -25.80
C ALA A 126 -15.00 8.04 -24.45
N GLN A 127 -14.48 6.83 -24.44
CA GLN A 127 -14.39 5.98 -23.26
C GLN A 127 -12.97 5.47 -23.03
N LEU A 128 -12.59 5.36 -21.75
CA LEU A 128 -11.36 4.74 -21.31
C LEU A 128 -11.69 3.49 -20.48
N HIS A 129 -11.11 2.36 -20.85
CA HIS A 129 -11.32 1.08 -20.18
C HIS A 129 -10.16 0.71 -19.27
N VAL A 130 -10.41 0.59 -17.96
CA VAL A 130 -9.40 0.14 -16.99
C VAL A 130 -9.38 -1.39 -16.98
N ARG A 131 -8.39 -1.98 -17.63
CA ARG A 131 -8.29 -3.44 -17.83
C ARG A 131 -7.14 -4.07 -17.06
N ARG A 132 -6.09 -3.32 -16.76
CA ARG A 132 -4.83 -3.85 -16.19
C ARG A 132 -4.21 -2.88 -15.20
N THR A 133 -3.25 -3.38 -14.46
CA THR A 133 -2.41 -2.59 -13.54
C THR A 133 -0.97 -3.03 -13.63
N ILE A 134 -0.04 -2.14 -13.35
CA ILE A 134 1.39 -2.44 -13.20
C ILE A 134 1.73 -2.44 -11.71
N ASN A 135 2.51 -3.43 -11.30
CA ASN A 135 3.10 -3.49 -9.98
C ASN A 135 4.62 -3.69 -10.11
N ARG A 136 5.37 -3.05 -9.23
CA ARG A 136 6.80 -3.33 -9.06
C ARG A 136 6.95 -4.31 -7.90
N LEU A 137 7.37 -5.52 -8.19
CA LEU A 137 7.57 -6.58 -7.20
C LEU A 137 9.05 -6.79 -6.94
N ALA A 138 9.41 -7.14 -5.70
CA ALA A 138 10.75 -7.58 -5.40
C ALA A 138 11.00 -8.96 -6.03
N LYS A 139 12.13 -9.13 -6.68
CA LYS A 139 12.59 -10.44 -7.12
C LYS A 139 13.06 -11.24 -5.92
N TYR A 140 12.65 -12.50 -5.83
CA TYR A 140 12.99 -13.37 -4.71
C TYR A 140 14.47 -13.80 -4.75
N GLU A 141 15.05 -13.93 -5.94
CA GLU A 141 16.42 -14.39 -6.20
C GLU A 141 17.19 -13.34 -7.03
N ALA A 142 17.34 -12.12 -6.52
CA ALA A 142 18.18 -11.13 -7.18
C ALA A 142 19.63 -11.30 -6.73
N HIS A 143 20.54 -11.59 -7.66
CA HIS A 143 21.98 -11.60 -7.41
C HIS A 143 22.55 -10.18 -7.29
N ASP A 144 23.73 -10.07 -6.65
CA ASP A 144 24.41 -8.78 -6.52
C ASP A 144 24.73 -8.20 -7.90
N GLY A 145 24.29 -6.95 -8.14
CA GLY A 145 24.40 -6.25 -9.43
C GLY A 145 23.15 -6.29 -10.31
N GLU A 146 22.16 -7.13 -10.01
CA GLU A 146 20.90 -7.17 -10.75
C GLU A 146 19.83 -6.23 -10.17
N ASN A 147 18.87 -5.86 -11.03
CA ASN A 147 17.66 -5.15 -10.57
C ASN A 147 16.90 -6.02 -9.57
N LYS A 148 16.85 -5.58 -8.31
CA LYS A 148 16.14 -6.26 -7.21
C LYS A 148 14.61 -6.24 -7.35
N THR A 149 14.09 -5.62 -8.41
CA THR A 149 12.65 -5.52 -8.65
C THR A 149 12.34 -5.78 -10.13
N GLU A 150 11.15 -6.32 -10.37
CA GLU A 150 10.57 -6.51 -11.71
C GLU A 150 9.23 -5.82 -11.83
N ILE A 151 8.88 -5.45 -13.07
CA ILE A 151 7.59 -4.87 -13.40
C ILE A 151 6.68 -6.00 -13.87
N VAL A 152 5.57 -6.20 -13.16
CA VAL A 152 4.59 -7.23 -13.46
C VAL A 152 3.26 -6.59 -13.82
N PHE A 153 2.73 -6.96 -15.00
CA PHE A 153 1.37 -6.63 -15.38
C PHE A 153 0.40 -7.60 -14.71
N GLY A 154 -0.60 -7.06 -14.06
CA GLY A 154 -1.64 -7.85 -13.42
C GLY A 154 -3.04 -7.38 -13.76
N THR A 155 -4.01 -8.18 -13.43
CA THR A 155 -5.41 -7.76 -13.44
C THR A 155 -5.71 -6.93 -12.19
N PRO A 156 -6.63 -5.96 -12.25
CA PRO A 156 -7.08 -5.22 -11.09
C PRO A 156 -7.58 -6.17 -9.99
N LYS A 157 -7.26 -5.86 -8.71
CA LYS A 157 -7.49 -6.74 -7.55
C LYS A 157 -8.93 -7.23 -7.36
N THR A 158 -9.92 -6.49 -7.86
CA THR A 158 -11.36 -6.82 -7.69
C THR A 158 -12.09 -6.66 -9.01
N LYS A 159 -13.21 -7.37 -9.17
CA LYS A 159 -14.11 -7.20 -10.33
C LYS A 159 -14.55 -5.74 -10.52
N ASN A 160 -14.79 -5.00 -9.43
CA ASN A 160 -15.18 -3.59 -9.43
C ASN A 160 -14.05 -2.63 -9.85
N SER A 161 -12.81 -3.11 -9.92
CA SER A 161 -11.68 -2.31 -10.39
C SER A 161 -11.59 -2.28 -11.93
N ARG A 162 -12.26 -3.20 -12.62
CA ARG A 162 -12.49 -3.09 -14.07
C ARG A 162 -13.66 -2.14 -14.26
N ARG A 163 -13.39 -0.98 -14.86
CA ARG A 163 -14.40 0.06 -15.06
C ARG A 163 -14.14 0.80 -16.35
N THR A 164 -15.18 1.41 -16.87
CA THR A 164 -15.12 2.34 -17.99
C THR A 164 -15.30 3.76 -17.46
N ILE A 165 -14.46 4.66 -17.90
CA ILE A 165 -14.47 6.07 -17.54
C ILE A 165 -14.81 6.87 -18.78
N PRO A 166 -15.86 7.72 -18.78
CA PRO A 166 -16.13 8.61 -19.89
C PRO A 166 -15.04 9.68 -19.99
N LEU A 167 -14.54 9.92 -21.19
CA LEU A 167 -13.61 10.99 -21.48
C LEU A 167 -14.38 12.27 -21.80
N THR A 168 -13.97 13.37 -21.23
CA THR A 168 -14.56 14.69 -21.54
C THR A 168 -13.80 15.35 -22.69
N ARG A 169 -14.43 16.29 -23.40
CA ARG A 169 -13.79 17.03 -24.51
C ARG A 169 -12.56 17.84 -24.10
N THR A 170 -12.33 18.05 -22.80
CA THR A 170 -11.21 18.81 -22.25
C THR A 170 -10.04 17.91 -21.84
N MET A 171 -10.15 16.61 -22.03
CA MET A 171 -9.06 15.63 -21.92
C MET A 171 -8.38 15.44 -23.27
#